data_6110b4b6855ffa236e6cebd2ef1e8953
#
_entry.id   6110b4b6855ffa236e6cebd2ef1e8953
#
_cell.length_a   1.000
_cell.length_b   1.000
_cell.length_c   1.000
_cell.angle_alpha   90.00
_cell.angle_beta   90.00
_cell.angle_gamma   90.00
#
_symmetry.space_group_name_H-M   'P 1'
#
loop_
_entity.id
_entity.type
_entity.pdbx_description
1 polymer ?
#
loop_
_entity_poly.entity_id
_entity_poly.type
_entity_poly.pdbx_seq_one_letter_code
_entity_poly.pdbx_strand_id
1 'polypeptide(L)'
;MADVSQTFDPQSRRVAVRPTAAGLRAVRSGDPWLFDGSIASADPNDLPAGSVAVVFDDRRVVGVGLWDPESPIRVKMLHSGGALAVEPRVWVDRLTAALDRRHGLVDDPLTTAWRWVHGENDGLPGLVLDRYVDTLVIKLYSGAWYPHLGDIIAAAQKVLQSERVVLRCARRVSPPADAPGDGDVLVGSQFDGTLTYLERGLTMSADVRRGNKTGAFLDQRDNRTLVGAACDGARVLDVFTATGGFALAAAAGG
;
A
#
# COMPACT_ATOMS: atom_id res chain seq x y z
N MET A 1 -6.81 -0.56 -24.08
CA MET A 1 -7.07 0.08 -22.78
C MET A 1 -8.40 -0.46 -22.31
N ALA A 2 -8.40 -1.41 -21.36
CA ALA A 2 -9.63 -1.82 -20.71
C ALA A 2 -10.11 -0.61 -19.89
N ASP A 3 -11.36 -0.23 -20.09
CA ASP A 3 -12.00 0.86 -19.36
C ASP A 3 -12.21 0.39 -17.90
N VAL A 4 -11.34 0.80 -17.00
CA VAL A 4 -11.42 0.51 -15.56
C VAL A 4 -12.56 1.29 -14.89
N SER A 5 -13.33 2.05 -15.67
CA SER A 5 -14.43 2.92 -15.22
C SER A 5 -15.78 2.22 -15.07
N GLN A 6 -15.90 0.90 -15.20
CA GLN A 6 -17.14 0.21 -14.86
C GLN A 6 -17.35 0.27 -13.36
N THR A 7 -17.96 1.34 -12.97
CA THR A 7 -18.76 1.69 -11.80
C THR A 7 -19.04 0.54 -10.83
N PHE A 8 -18.00 0.18 -10.06
CA PHE A 8 -18.25 -0.37 -8.73
C PHE A 8 -18.58 0.83 -7.83
N ASP A 9 -19.85 0.99 -7.45
CA ASP A 9 -20.23 1.91 -6.38
C ASP A 9 -20.01 1.21 -5.02
N PRO A 10 -18.88 1.47 -4.33
CA PRO A 10 -18.61 0.86 -3.04
C PRO A 10 -19.63 1.23 -1.97
N GLN A 11 -20.35 2.34 -2.17
CA GLN A 11 -21.35 2.82 -1.23
C GLN A 11 -22.66 2.03 -1.31
N SER A 12 -22.93 1.37 -2.45
CA SER A 12 -24.13 0.54 -2.62
C SER A 12 -24.02 -0.82 -1.92
N ARG A 13 -22.80 -1.26 -1.55
CA ARG A 13 -22.56 -2.58 -0.94
C ARG A 13 -21.97 -2.41 0.45
N ARG A 14 -22.80 -2.55 1.46
CA ARG A 14 -22.44 -2.38 2.86
C ARG A 14 -22.69 -3.67 3.65
N VAL A 15 -21.69 -4.07 4.43
CA VAL A 15 -21.79 -5.18 5.39
C VAL A 15 -21.93 -4.59 6.79
N ALA A 16 -23.01 -4.91 7.47
CA ALA A 16 -23.16 -4.59 8.89
C ALA A 16 -22.39 -5.61 9.73
N VAL A 17 -21.31 -5.20 10.36
CA VAL A 17 -20.43 -6.05 11.15
C VAL A 17 -20.65 -5.81 12.63
N ARG A 18 -20.89 -6.88 13.39
CA ARG A 18 -20.97 -6.86 14.85
C ARG A 18 -19.81 -7.67 15.43
N PRO A 19 -18.83 -7.00 16.04
CA PRO A 19 -17.70 -7.67 16.67
C PRO A 19 -18.09 -8.45 17.92
N THR A 20 -17.27 -9.40 18.31
CA THR A 20 -17.26 -9.93 19.68
C THR A 20 -16.82 -8.86 20.67
N ALA A 21 -16.94 -9.08 21.96
CA ALA A 21 -16.46 -8.14 22.98
C ALA A 21 -14.95 -7.84 22.85
N ALA A 22 -14.15 -8.84 22.43
CA ALA A 22 -12.73 -8.66 22.16
C ALA A 22 -12.49 -7.81 20.89
N GLY A 23 -13.20 -8.10 19.80
CA GLY A 23 -13.15 -7.32 18.56
C GLY A 23 -13.58 -5.88 18.76
N LEU A 24 -14.62 -5.65 19.58
CA LEU A 24 -15.08 -4.30 19.89
C LEU A 24 -14.02 -3.48 20.66
N ARG A 25 -13.30 -4.12 21.60
CA ARG A 25 -12.17 -3.47 22.28
C ARG A 25 -11.05 -3.11 21.29
N ALA A 26 -10.70 -4.01 20.37
CA ALA A 26 -9.69 -3.76 19.33
C ALA A 26 -10.09 -2.57 18.45
N VAL A 27 -11.33 -2.54 17.93
CA VAL A 27 -11.82 -1.41 17.13
C VAL A 27 -11.76 -0.09 17.91
N ARG A 28 -12.17 -0.09 19.18
CA ARG A 28 -12.13 1.12 20.03
C ARG A 28 -10.72 1.59 20.37
N SER A 29 -9.74 0.68 20.42
CA SER A 29 -8.33 1.04 20.61
C SER A 29 -7.64 1.49 19.31
N GLY A 30 -8.36 1.50 18.18
CA GLY A 30 -7.81 1.93 16.89
C GLY A 30 -7.02 0.85 16.15
N ASP A 31 -7.22 -0.44 16.48
CA ASP A 31 -6.60 -1.54 15.76
C ASP A 31 -7.02 -1.47 14.27
N PRO A 32 -6.07 -1.44 13.32
CA PRO A 32 -6.39 -1.39 11.90
C PRO A 32 -6.97 -2.71 11.35
N TRP A 33 -7.00 -3.77 12.15
CA TRP A 33 -7.40 -5.11 11.74
C TRP A 33 -8.54 -5.65 12.60
N LEU A 34 -9.62 -6.08 11.95
CA LEU A 34 -10.65 -6.88 12.60
C LEU A 34 -10.60 -8.29 12.01
N PHE A 35 -10.14 -9.23 12.82
CA PHE A 35 -10.00 -10.63 12.43
C PHE A 35 -11.35 -11.35 12.38
N ASP A 36 -11.44 -12.40 11.55
CA ASP A 36 -12.63 -13.24 11.41
C ASP A 36 -13.15 -13.75 12.75
N GLY A 37 -12.28 -14.35 13.58
CA GLY A 37 -12.63 -14.83 14.92
C GLY A 37 -13.03 -13.74 15.93
N SER A 38 -12.90 -12.46 15.56
CA SER A 38 -13.34 -11.31 16.36
C SER A 38 -14.69 -10.76 15.91
N ILE A 39 -15.37 -11.40 14.94
CA ILE A 39 -16.68 -11.02 14.43
C ILE A 39 -17.73 -12.02 14.95
N ALA A 40 -18.76 -11.50 15.60
CA ALA A 40 -19.89 -12.28 16.07
C ALA A 40 -20.92 -12.50 14.95
N SER A 41 -21.17 -11.48 14.12
CA SER A 41 -22.01 -11.59 12.93
C SER A 41 -21.68 -10.52 11.89
N ALA A 42 -21.94 -10.85 10.62
CA ALA A 42 -21.87 -9.93 9.49
C ALA A 42 -23.09 -10.16 8.59
N ASP A 43 -23.72 -9.09 8.12
CA ASP A 43 -24.94 -9.17 7.33
C ASP A 43 -25.02 -8.03 6.28
N PRO A 44 -25.21 -8.35 4.98
CA PRO A 44 -24.98 -9.67 4.39
C PRO A 44 -23.49 -10.08 4.45
N ASN A 45 -23.20 -11.36 4.55
CA ASN A 45 -21.82 -11.89 4.68
C ASN A 45 -21.24 -12.40 3.35
N ASP A 46 -22.05 -12.45 2.30
CA ASP A 46 -21.71 -12.93 0.96
C ASP A 46 -21.27 -11.82 0.00
N LEU A 47 -21.11 -10.58 0.50
CA LEU A 47 -20.67 -9.48 -0.32
C LEU A 47 -19.18 -9.62 -0.72
N PRO A 48 -18.82 -9.17 -1.94
CA PRO A 48 -17.48 -9.30 -2.46
C PRO A 48 -16.46 -8.46 -1.67
N ALA A 49 -15.18 -8.82 -1.83
CA ALA A 49 -14.07 -8.05 -1.29
C ALA A 49 -14.15 -6.57 -1.76
N GLY A 50 -13.85 -5.65 -0.84
CA GLY A 50 -13.91 -4.20 -1.08
C GLY A 50 -15.25 -3.56 -0.76
N SER A 51 -16.29 -4.34 -0.42
CA SER A 51 -17.54 -3.78 0.14
C SER A 51 -17.25 -3.01 1.43
N VAL A 52 -18.03 -1.97 1.72
CA VAL A 52 -17.83 -1.15 2.91
C VAL A 52 -18.37 -1.88 4.15
N ALA A 53 -17.50 -2.24 5.07
CA ALA A 53 -17.86 -2.79 6.37
C ALA A 53 -18.18 -1.66 7.34
N VAL A 54 -19.41 -1.62 7.84
CA VAL A 54 -19.85 -0.70 8.90
C VAL A 54 -19.91 -1.48 10.20
N VAL A 55 -19.07 -1.09 11.15
CA VAL A 55 -18.91 -1.81 12.43
C VAL A 55 -19.80 -1.19 13.49
N PHE A 56 -20.61 -2.01 14.13
CA PHE A 56 -21.59 -1.60 15.11
C PHE A 56 -21.28 -2.11 16.52
N ASP A 57 -21.52 -1.26 17.50
CA ASP A 57 -21.73 -1.59 18.89
C ASP A 57 -23.22 -1.36 19.17
N ASP A 58 -23.98 -2.44 19.29
CA ASP A 58 -25.44 -2.43 19.30
C ASP A 58 -26.02 -1.66 18.07
N ARG A 59 -26.52 -0.45 18.25
CA ARG A 59 -27.04 0.42 17.20
C ARG A 59 -26.11 1.55 16.79
N ARG A 60 -25.01 1.73 17.49
CA ARG A 60 -24.05 2.81 17.27
C ARG A 60 -22.95 2.35 16.31
N VAL A 61 -22.70 3.14 15.27
CA VAL A 61 -21.52 2.93 14.42
C VAL A 61 -20.25 3.30 15.22
N VAL A 62 -19.30 2.38 15.27
CA VAL A 62 -18.01 2.53 15.97
C VAL A 62 -16.80 2.47 15.06
N GLY A 63 -17.02 2.16 13.78
CA GLY A 63 -15.94 2.15 12.81
C GLY A 63 -16.42 1.79 11.41
N VAL A 64 -15.54 2.02 10.43
CA VAL A 64 -15.76 1.70 9.02
C VAL A 64 -14.47 1.13 8.44
N GLY A 65 -14.58 0.14 7.56
CA GLY A 65 -13.45 -0.49 6.89
C GLY A 65 -13.82 -1.13 5.56
N LEU A 66 -12.88 -1.84 4.96
CA LEU A 66 -13.08 -2.63 3.76
C LEU A 66 -13.27 -4.11 4.14
N TRP A 67 -14.33 -4.71 3.65
CA TRP A 67 -14.64 -6.13 3.81
C TRP A 67 -13.75 -6.99 2.93
N ASP A 68 -13.21 -8.08 3.48
CA ASP A 68 -12.39 -9.05 2.74
C ASP A 68 -12.77 -10.47 3.17
N PRO A 69 -13.73 -11.12 2.46
CA PRO A 69 -14.26 -12.41 2.86
C PRO A 69 -13.24 -13.56 2.74
N GLU A 70 -12.18 -13.38 1.98
CA GLU A 70 -11.15 -14.41 1.77
C GLU A 70 -9.95 -14.28 2.72
N SER A 71 -9.88 -13.17 3.48
CA SER A 71 -8.77 -12.87 4.38
C SER A 71 -9.10 -13.21 5.84
N PRO A 72 -8.16 -13.75 6.63
CA PRO A 72 -8.34 -13.86 8.07
C PRO A 72 -8.46 -12.50 8.76
N ILE A 73 -7.89 -11.43 8.17
CA ILE A 73 -8.18 -10.05 8.55
C ILE A 73 -9.43 -9.64 7.78
N ARG A 74 -10.59 -9.91 8.36
CA ARG A 74 -11.89 -9.81 7.70
C ARG A 74 -12.28 -8.38 7.36
N VAL A 75 -11.91 -7.41 8.21
CA VAL A 75 -12.12 -5.99 7.93
C VAL A 75 -10.80 -5.24 8.07
N LYS A 76 -10.41 -4.52 7.01
CA LYS A 76 -9.34 -3.54 7.01
C LYS A 76 -9.93 -2.23 7.48
N MET A 77 -9.69 -1.87 8.74
CA MET A 77 -10.30 -0.69 9.35
C MET A 77 -9.76 0.59 8.74
N LEU A 78 -10.64 1.38 8.15
CA LEU A 78 -10.30 2.70 7.64
C LEU A 78 -10.49 3.79 8.70
N HIS A 79 -11.44 3.59 9.61
CA HIS A 79 -11.77 4.58 10.63
C HIS A 79 -12.31 3.90 11.88
N SER A 80 -11.93 4.40 13.05
CA SER A 80 -12.46 4.04 14.36
C SER A 80 -13.01 5.28 15.07
N GLY A 81 -14.08 5.08 15.86
CA GLY A 81 -14.70 6.16 16.63
C GLY A 81 -15.97 6.76 16.01
N GLY A 82 -16.47 6.21 14.88
CA GLY A 82 -17.72 6.68 14.28
C GLY A 82 -17.93 6.29 12.81
N ALA A 83 -18.78 7.02 12.15
CA ALA A 83 -19.05 6.83 10.72
C ALA A 83 -17.98 7.53 9.85
N LEU A 84 -17.72 6.96 8.70
CA LEU A 84 -16.90 7.54 7.63
C LEU A 84 -17.63 7.27 6.29
N ALA A 85 -17.82 8.29 5.49
CA ALA A 85 -18.20 8.11 4.08
C ALA A 85 -16.95 7.74 3.29
N VAL A 86 -16.95 6.57 2.67
CA VAL A 86 -15.82 6.09 1.83
C VAL A 86 -15.98 6.71 0.45
N GLU A 87 -15.48 7.91 0.27
CA GLU A 87 -15.59 8.73 -0.94
C GLU A 87 -14.19 9.04 -1.50
N PRO A 88 -14.06 9.43 -2.79
CA PRO A 88 -12.77 9.76 -3.41
C PRO A 88 -11.93 10.79 -2.64
N ARG A 89 -12.60 11.72 -1.93
CA ARG A 89 -11.93 12.71 -1.09
C ARG A 89 -11.11 12.08 0.05
N VAL A 90 -11.61 10.99 0.65
CA VAL A 90 -10.92 10.29 1.74
C VAL A 90 -9.54 9.80 1.27
N TRP A 91 -9.45 9.33 0.03
CA TRP A 91 -8.18 8.88 -0.54
C TRP A 91 -7.22 10.04 -0.75
N VAL A 92 -7.70 11.15 -1.31
CA VAL A 92 -6.90 12.38 -1.48
C VAL A 92 -6.36 12.87 -0.14
N ASP A 93 -7.22 13.01 0.87
CA ASP A 93 -6.84 13.52 2.20
C ASP A 93 -5.77 12.62 2.85
N ARG A 94 -5.91 11.28 2.76
CA ARG A 94 -4.94 10.32 3.31
C ARG A 94 -3.62 10.31 2.57
N LEU A 95 -3.67 10.34 1.25
CA LEU A 95 -2.45 10.39 0.43
C LEU A 95 -1.70 11.71 0.63
N THR A 96 -2.40 12.83 0.78
CA THR A 96 -1.79 14.12 1.14
C THR A 96 -1.13 14.04 2.50
N ALA A 97 -1.84 13.56 3.53
CA ALA A 97 -1.27 13.41 4.87
C ALA A 97 -0.07 12.44 4.90
N ALA A 98 -0.10 11.39 4.07
CA ALA A 98 1.04 10.48 3.92
C ALA A 98 2.24 11.19 3.25
N LEU A 99 2.01 12.04 2.25
CA LEU A 99 3.04 12.81 1.57
C LEU A 99 3.68 13.82 2.51
N ASP A 100 2.86 14.55 3.27
CA ASP A 100 3.33 15.56 4.24
C ASP A 100 4.29 14.96 5.27
N ARG A 101 4.03 13.74 5.73
CA ARG A 101 4.95 13.01 6.64
C ARG A 101 6.30 12.68 6.00
N ARG A 102 6.42 12.76 4.68
CA ARG A 102 7.61 12.40 3.88
C ARG A 102 8.23 13.60 3.16
N HIS A 103 7.84 14.82 3.53
CA HIS A 103 8.32 16.05 2.89
C HIS A 103 9.86 16.10 2.72
N GLY A 104 10.62 15.65 3.74
CA GLY A 104 12.07 15.58 3.67
C GLY A 104 12.64 14.57 2.66
N LEU A 105 11.82 13.67 2.09
CA LEU A 105 12.21 12.75 1.02
C LEU A 105 11.75 13.26 -0.36
N VAL A 106 10.62 13.95 -0.40
CA VAL A 106 10.05 14.48 -1.65
C VAL A 106 10.99 15.49 -2.27
N ASP A 107 11.60 16.33 -1.45
CA ASP A 107 12.48 17.44 -1.87
C ASP A 107 13.97 17.05 -1.90
N ASP A 108 14.32 15.79 -1.58
CA ASP A 108 15.71 15.32 -1.60
C ASP A 108 16.14 14.92 -3.02
N PRO A 109 16.99 15.71 -3.71
CA PRO A 109 17.43 15.40 -5.07
C PRO A 109 18.35 14.18 -5.12
N LEU A 110 18.90 13.74 -3.99
CA LEU A 110 19.76 12.57 -3.88
C LEU A 110 19.02 11.28 -3.56
N THR A 111 17.68 11.35 -3.33
CA THR A 111 16.83 10.20 -3.03
C THR A 111 15.56 10.23 -3.87
N THR A 112 15.57 9.56 -5.01
CA THR A 112 14.47 9.60 -5.99
C THR A 112 13.55 8.38 -5.93
N ALA A 113 13.77 7.46 -4.95
CA ALA A 113 12.84 6.37 -4.65
C ALA A 113 12.59 6.26 -3.15
N TRP A 114 11.30 6.19 -2.78
CA TRP A 114 10.87 6.19 -1.38
C TRP A 114 9.45 5.67 -1.23
N ARG A 115 9.11 5.19 -0.02
CA ARG A 115 7.77 4.73 0.32
C ARG A 115 6.86 5.91 0.63
N TRP A 116 5.82 6.09 -0.22
CA TRP A 116 4.80 7.12 -0.02
C TRP A 116 3.75 6.68 0.99
N VAL A 117 3.18 5.46 0.81
CA VAL A 117 2.17 4.90 1.71
C VAL A 117 2.67 3.61 2.31
N HIS A 118 2.58 3.51 3.63
CA HIS A 118 2.94 2.33 4.40
C HIS A 118 1.73 1.73 5.12
N GLY A 119 0.75 1.30 4.35
CA GLY A 119 -0.40 0.53 4.85
C GLY A 119 -1.10 1.15 6.04
N GLU A 120 -1.13 0.40 7.11
CA GLU A 120 -1.78 0.71 8.37
C GLU A 120 -1.30 2.03 8.99
N ASN A 121 -0.02 2.33 8.90
CA ASN A 121 0.59 3.54 9.46
C ASN A 121 0.08 4.82 8.79
N ASP A 122 -0.45 4.70 7.57
CA ASP A 122 -1.02 5.81 6.81
C ASP A 122 -2.56 5.70 6.70
N GLY A 123 -3.17 4.80 7.51
CA GLY A 123 -4.62 4.60 7.54
C GLY A 123 -5.17 3.91 6.27
N LEU A 124 -4.33 3.24 5.50
CA LEU A 124 -4.67 2.52 4.27
C LEU A 124 -4.26 1.03 4.39
N PRO A 125 -4.89 0.26 5.32
CA PRO A 125 -4.44 -1.08 5.69
C PRO A 125 -4.33 -2.01 4.49
N GLY A 126 -3.15 -2.63 4.33
CA GLY A 126 -2.88 -3.55 3.23
C GLY A 126 -2.65 -2.88 1.87
N LEU A 127 -2.46 -1.56 1.81
CA LEU A 127 -2.08 -0.81 0.62
C LEU A 127 -0.70 -0.17 0.79
N VAL A 128 0.20 -0.39 -0.15
CA VAL A 128 1.52 0.25 -0.18
C VAL A 128 1.67 1.00 -1.50
N LEU A 129 2.19 2.21 -1.43
CA LEU A 129 2.59 3.01 -2.57
C LEU A 129 4.06 3.37 -2.44
N ASP A 130 4.87 2.98 -3.44
CA ASP A 130 6.27 3.33 -3.53
C ASP A 130 6.53 4.17 -4.78
N ARG A 131 7.24 5.28 -4.62
CA ARG A 131 7.68 6.15 -5.71
C ARG A 131 9.06 5.72 -6.19
N TYR A 132 9.25 5.67 -7.50
CA TYR A 132 10.53 5.49 -8.17
C TYR A 132 10.62 6.53 -9.29
N VAL A 133 11.35 7.61 -9.06
CA VAL A 133 11.48 8.73 -10.00
C VAL A 133 10.10 9.26 -10.41
N ASP A 134 9.64 8.94 -11.60
CA ASP A 134 8.34 9.30 -12.18
C ASP A 134 7.29 8.17 -12.16
N THR A 135 7.67 7.01 -11.64
CA THR A 135 6.82 5.81 -11.61
C THR A 135 6.29 5.55 -10.20
N LEU A 136 4.99 5.38 -10.07
CA LEU A 136 4.31 4.94 -8.86
C LEU A 136 4.08 3.43 -8.92
N VAL A 137 4.48 2.71 -7.89
CA VAL A 137 4.19 1.29 -7.72
C VAL A 137 3.16 1.13 -6.62
N ILE A 138 1.97 0.64 -6.99
CA ILE A 138 0.89 0.33 -6.06
C ILE A 138 0.97 -1.15 -5.74
N LYS A 139 1.12 -1.52 -4.45
CA LYS A 139 1.11 -2.91 -4.02
C LYS A 139 -0.06 -3.23 -3.13
N LEU A 140 -0.84 -4.23 -3.54
CA LEU A 140 -2.00 -4.73 -2.82
C LEU A 140 -1.61 -5.94 -1.97
N TYR A 141 -1.91 -5.88 -0.67
CA TYR A 141 -1.83 -7.01 0.27
C TYR A 141 -3.21 -7.59 0.57
N SER A 142 -4.28 -7.03 -0.01
CA SER A 142 -5.67 -7.46 0.15
C SER A 142 -6.44 -7.21 -1.15
N GLY A 143 -7.27 -8.18 -1.53
CA GLY A 143 -8.20 -8.07 -2.66
C GLY A 143 -9.26 -6.99 -2.47
N ALA A 144 -9.50 -6.58 -1.22
CA ALA A 144 -10.46 -5.52 -0.90
C ALA A 144 -10.12 -4.15 -1.54
N TRP A 145 -8.91 -3.96 -2.02
CA TRP A 145 -8.51 -2.73 -2.70
C TRP A 145 -8.85 -2.67 -4.19
N TYR A 146 -9.14 -3.81 -4.84
CA TYR A 146 -9.42 -3.82 -6.29
C TYR A 146 -10.56 -2.91 -6.70
N PRO A 147 -11.73 -2.91 -6.02
CA PRO A 147 -12.83 -2.02 -6.40
C PRO A 147 -12.52 -0.53 -6.22
N HIS A 148 -11.54 -0.21 -5.39
CA HIS A 148 -11.11 1.17 -5.10
C HIS A 148 -9.88 1.60 -5.90
N LEU A 149 -9.31 0.73 -6.74
CA LEU A 149 -8.03 0.96 -7.41
C LEU A 149 -8.08 2.19 -8.33
N GLY A 150 -9.17 2.38 -9.06
CA GLY A 150 -9.39 3.55 -9.91
C GLY A 150 -9.36 4.87 -9.13
N ASP A 151 -10.08 4.92 -8.00
CA ASP A 151 -10.12 6.08 -7.12
C ASP A 151 -8.77 6.37 -6.47
N ILE A 152 -8.04 5.31 -6.07
CA ILE A 152 -6.68 5.44 -5.51
C ILE A 152 -5.72 6.01 -6.56
N ILE A 153 -5.77 5.53 -7.80
CA ILE A 153 -4.94 6.05 -8.90
C ILE A 153 -5.29 7.53 -9.15
N ALA A 154 -6.57 7.86 -9.27
CA ALA A 154 -7.01 9.24 -9.49
C ALA A 154 -6.57 10.18 -8.35
N ALA A 155 -6.72 9.74 -7.11
CA ALA A 155 -6.27 10.49 -5.93
C ALA A 155 -4.74 10.64 -5.91
N ALA A 156 -3.99 9.57 -6.21
CA ALA A 156 -2.53 9.60 -6.27
C ALA A 156 -2.03 10.58 -7.34
N GLN A 157 -2.61 10.55 -8.54
CA GLN A 157 -2.27 11.47 -9.63
C GLN A 157 -2.60 12.93 -9.30
N LYS A 158 -3.63 13.17 -8.49
CA LYS A 158 -3.99 14.51 -8.02
C LYS A 158 -3.00 15.05 -6.99
N VAL A 159 -2.50 14.21 -6.09
CA VAL A 159 -1.62 14.60 -4.98
C VAL A 159 -0.16 14.66 -5.42
N LEU A 160 0.31 13.67 -6.17
CA LEU A 160 1.67 13.60 -6.69
C LEU A 160 1.66 12.93 -8.07
N GLN A 161 1.74 13.74 -9.10
CA GLN A 161 1.67 13.29 -10.48
C GLN A 161 2.78 12.28 -10.80
N SER A 162 2.42 11.23 -11.55
CA SER A 162 3.32 10.17 -12.00
C SER A 162 3.09 9.90 -13.48
N GLU A 163 4.17 9.68 -14.24
CA GLU A 163 4.08 9.32 -15.66
C GLU A 163 3.58 7.88 -15.84
N ARG A 164 3.94 7.00 -14.90
CA ARG A 164 3.54 5.59 -14.90
C ARG A 164 2.98 5.15 -13.56
N VAL A 165 2.06 4.21 -13.63
CA VAL A 165 1.57 3.47 -12.46
C VAL A 165 1.66 1.98 -12.74
N VAL A 166 2.33 1.24 -11.87
CA VAL A 166 2.50 -0.22 -11.94
C VAL A 166 1.75 -0.86 -10.78
N LEU A 167 1.00 -1.92 -11.07
CA LEU A 167 0.34 -2.73 -10.05
C LEU A 167 1.25 -3.88 -9.61
N ARG A 168 1.33 -4.10 -8.32
CA ARG A 168 1.90 -5.31 -7.72
C ARG A 168 0.89 -5.95 -6.79
N CYS A 169 0.87 -7.27 -6.77
CA CYS A 169 0.00 -8.05 -5.89
C CYS A 169 0.83 -8.92 -4.95
N ALA A 170 0.40 -9.02 -3.70
CA ALA A 170 0.96 -10.04 -2.80
C ALA A 170 0.51 -11.44 -3.26
N ARG A 171 1.30 -12.48 -2.98
CA ARG A 171 1.05 -13.86 -3.45
C ARG A 171 -0.34 -14.41 -3.13
N ARG A 172 -0.99 -13.92 -2.08
CA ARG A 172 -2.33 -14.35 -1.65
C ARG A 172 -3.46 -13.49 -2.21
N VAL A 173 -3.14 -12.48 -3.00
CA VAL A 173 -4.12 -11.60 -3.64
C VAL A 173 -4.37 -12.11 -5.04
N SER A 174 -5.54 -12.68 -5.27
CA SER A 174 -6.00 -13.09 -6.60
C SER A 174 -6.76 -11.94 -7.25
N PRO A 175 -6.36 -11.49 -8.44
CA PRO A 175 -7.14 -10.52 -9.19
C PRO A 175 -8.55 -11.05 -9.48
N PRO A 176 -9.60 -10.21 -9.43
CA PRO A 176 -10.88 -10.56 -10.01
C PRO A 176 -10.75 -10.90 -11.51
N ALA A 177 -11.74 -11.61 -12.08
CA ALA A 177 -11.76 -11.86 -13.50
C ALA A 177 -11.67 -10.54 -14.29
N ASP A 178 -10.86 -10.50 -15.34
CA ASP A 178 -10.64 -9.34 -16.21
C ASP A 178 -9.99 -8.10 -15.53
N ALA A 179 -9.60 -8.20 -14.25
CA ALA A 179 -8.87 -7.14 -13.57
C ALA A 179 -7.35 -7.24 -13.85
N PRO A 180 -6.63 -6.10 -13.77
CA PRO A 180 -5.19 -6.09 -13.94
C PRO A 180 -4.48 -6.94 -12.87
N GLY A 181 -3.38 -7.59 -13.28
CA GLY A 181 -2.60 -8.51 -12.46
C GLY A 181 -1.27 -7.95 -11.94
N ASP A 182 -0.48 -8.84 -11.31
CA ASP A 182 0.85 -8.48 -10.80
C ASP A 182 1.80 -8.11 -11.94
N GLY A 183 2.42 -6.92 -11.85
CA GLY A 183 3.35 -6.37 -12.84
C GLY A 183 2.70 -5.60 -13.99
N ASP A 184 1.37 -5.43 -14.01
CA ASP A 184 0.70 -4.67 -15.05
C ASP A 184 0.95 -3.16 -14.92
N VAL A 185 1.10 -2.51 -16.07
CA VAL A 185 1.19 -1.05 -16.19
C VAL A 185 -0.23 -0.51 -16.37
N LEU A 186 -0.72 0.22 -15.36
CA LEU A 186 -2.08 0.75 -15.31
C LEU A 186 -2.20 2.13 -15.97
N VAL A 187 -1.13 2.92 -15.89
CA VAL A 187 -1.03 4.27 -16.48
C VAL A 187 0.32 4.41 -17.17
N GLY A 188 0.36 5.11 -18.29
CA GLY A 188 1.58 5.40 -19.05
C GLY A 188 1.99 4.30 -20.03
N SER A 189 3.18 4.45 -20.59
CA SER A 189 3.69 3.55 -21.61
C SER A 189 4.22 2.25 -21.01
N GLN A 190 4.07 1.15 -21.76
CA GLN A 190 4.68 -0.15 -21.41
C GLN A 190 6.21 -0.04 -21.43
N PHE A 191 6.86 -0.76 -20.51
CA PHE A 191 8.32 -0.87 -20.41
C PHE A 191 8.71 -2.24 -19.81
N ASP A 192 10.00 -2.56 -19.79
CA ASP A 192 10.49 -3.85 -19.30
C ASP A 192 10.39 -4.04 -17.77
N GLY A 193 10.22 -2.94 -17.02
CA GLY A 193 10.12 -2.92 -15.56
C GLY A 193 11.35 -2.40 -14.86
N THR A 194 12.48 -2.25 -15.57
CA THR A 194 13.74 -1.78 -14.97
C THR A 194 13.75 -0.26 -14.87
N LEU A 195 14.03 0.23 -13.67
CA LEU A 195 14.19 1.66 -13.37
C LEU A 195 15.51 1.89 -12.67
N THR A 196 16.15 3.01 -13.02
CA THR A 196 17.31 3.55 -12.29
C THR A 196 16.83 4.68 -11.39
N TYR A 197 17.28 4.68 -10.12
CA TYR A 197 16.93 5.69 -9.14
C TYR A 197 18.14 6.04 -8.27
N LEU A 198 18.05 7.13 -7.52
CA LEU A 198 19.06 7.54 -6.56
C LEU A 198 18.61 7.19 -5.13
N GLU A 199 19.55 6.71 -4.34
CA GLU A 199 19.43 6.53 -2.89
C GLU A 199 20.66 7.16 -2.23
N ARG A 200 20.46 8.31 -1.55
CA ARG A 200 21.58 9.06 -0.94
C ARG A 200 22.69 9.37 -1.95
N GLY A 201 22.36 9.63 -3.20
CA GLY A 201 23.32 9.88 -4.28
C GLY A 201 23.88 8.63 -4.96
N LEU A 202 23.68 7.44 -4.42
CA LEU A 202 24.07 6.18 -5.06
C LEU A 202 23.07 5.82 -6.16
N THR A 203 23.59 5.48 -7.33
CA THR A 203 22.78 4.97 -8.43
C THR A 203 22.39 3.52 -8.18
N MET A 204 21.11 3.27 -8.08
CA MET A 204 20.49 1.98 -7.81
C MET A 204 19.59 1.57 -8.98
N SER A 205 19.32 0.27 -9.10
CA SER A 205 18.37 -0.27 -10.09
C SER A 205 17.34 -1.16 -9.42
N ALA A 206 16.10 -1.13 -9.93
CA ALA A 206 15.02 -1.97 -9.47
C ALA A 206 14.16 -2.46 -10.63
N ASP A 207 13.74 -3.72 -10.62
CA ASP A 207 12.66 -4.23 -11.45
C ASP A 207 11.34 -4.08 -10.70
N VAL A 208 10.58 -3.04 -11.04
CA VAL A 208 9.32 -2.72 -10.36
C VAL A 208 8.16 -3.60 -10.81
N ARG A 209 8.30 -4.35 -11.89
CA ARG A 209 7.27 -5.26 -12.41
C ARG A 209 7.40 -6.68 -11.88
N ARG A 210 8.63 -7.17 -11.62
CA ARG A 210 8.89 -8.58 -11.25
C ARG A 210 9.75 -8.73 -10.00
N GLY A 211 10.47 -7.68 -9.59
CA GLY A 211 11.38 -7.71 -8.45
C GLY A 211 10.66 -7.96 -7.11
N ASN A 212 11.42 -8.24 -6.09
CA ASN A 212 10.91 -8.43 -4.73
C ASN A 212 10.22 -7.18 -4.20
N LYS A 213 9.19 -7.34 -3.36
CA LYS A 213 8.37 -6.23 -2.82
C LYS A 213 7.77 -5.39 -3.95
N THR A 214 8.27 -4.17 -4.15
CA THR A 214 7.90 -3.23 -5.21
C THR A 214 9.06 -2.98 -6.19
N GLY A 215 10.12 -3.78 -6.12
CA GLY A 215 11.35 -3.68 -6.91
C GLY A 215 12.61 -3.60 -6.06
N ALA A 216 12.56 -2.88 -4.92
CA ALA A 216 13.67 -2.75 -3.99
C ALA A 216 13.19 -2.72 -2.53
N PHE A 217 14.14 -2.83 -1.60
CA PHE A 217 13.92 -2.73 -0.16
C PHE A 217 14.15 -1.27 0.29
N LEU A 218 13.23 -0.37 -0.05
CA LEU A 218 13.34 1.07 0.25
C LEU A 218 13.38 1.38 1.75
N ASP A 219 12.87 0.46 2.57
CA ASP A 219 12.89 0.50 4.03
C ASP A 219 14.30 0.31 4.64
N GLN A 220 15.28 -0.14 3.84
CA GLN A 220 16.65 -0.37 4.30
C GLN A 220 17.62 0.80 4.00
N ARG A 221 17.17 1.90 3.44
CA ARG A 221 18.00 3.05 3.05
C ARG A 221 18.90 3.54 4.18
N ASP A 222 18.32 3.77 5.36
CA ASP A 222 19.08 4.32 6.49
C ASP A 222 20.05 3.29 7.07
N ASN A 223 19.66 2.00 7.08
CA ASN A 223 20.56 0.90 7.46
C ASN A 223 21.73 0.76 6.49
N ARG A 224 21.50 0.90 5.18
CA ARG A 224 22.58 0.90 4.19
C ARG A 224 23.54 2.07 4.39
N THR A 225 23.03 3.25 4.72
CA THR A 225 23.88 4.42 5.06
C THR A 225 24.78 4.15 6.28
N LEU A 226 24.22 3.55 7.33
CA LEU A 226 24.98 3.19 8.53
C LEU A 226 26.07 2.14 8.23
N VAL A 227 25.74 1.13 7.43
CA VAL A 227 26.71 0.10 7.03
C VAL A 227 27.83 0.73 6.19
N GLY A 228 27.49 1.56 5.19
CA GLY A 228 28.49 2.26 4.37
C GLY A 228 29.45 3.06 5.23
N ALA A 229 28.94 3.86 6.17
CA ALA A 229 29.79 4.65 7.07
C ALA A 229 30.73 3.82 7.98
N ALA A 230 30.41 2.54 8.18
CA ALA A 230 31.22 1.63 9.00
C ALA A 230 32.24 0.79 8.18
N CYS A 231 32.32 0.96 6.85
CA CYS A 231 33.07 0.08 5.96
C CYS A 231 34.41 0.67 5.46
N ASP A 232 34.81 1.86 5.92
CA ASP A 232 36.06 2.51 5.49
C ASP A 232 37.28 1.56 5.66
N GLY A 233 37.96 1.25 4.55
CA GLY A 233 39.09 0.32 4.47
C GLY A 233 38.76 -1.14 4.83
N ALA A 234 37.50 -1.51 4.98
CA ALA A 234 37.09 -2.85 5.41
C ALA A 234 36.87 -3.81 4.21
N ARG A 235 37.06 -5.12 4.49
CA ARG A 235 36.63 -6.18 3.55
C ARG A 235 35.24 -6.61 3.93
N VAL A 236 34.29 -6.44 3.03
CA VAL A 236 32.88 -6.71 3.26
C VAL A 236 32.40 -7.92 2.47
N LEU A 237 31.64 -8.80 3.11
CA LEU A 237 30.92 -9.91 2.48
C LEU A 237 29.41 -9.66 2.69
N ASP A 238 28.69 -9.42 1.60
CA ASP A 238 27.22 -9.27 1.59
C ASP A 238 26.56 -10.60 1.18
N VAL A 239 25.98 -11.31 2.12
CA VAL A 239 25.31 -12.60 1.92
C VAL A 239 23.80 -12.39 1.78
N PHE A 240 23.18 -13.02 0.80
CA PHE A 240 21.78 -12.80 0.40
C PHE A 240 21.51 -11.37 -0.09
N THR A 241 22.45 -10.84 -0.82
CA THR A 241 22.57 -9.44 -1.24
C THR A 241 21.37 -8.87 -2.04
N ALA A 242 20.49 -9.72 -2.58
CA ALA A 242 19.38 -9.34 -3.46
C ALA A 242 19.87 -8.49 -4.66
N THR A 243 19.60 -7.18 -4.67
CA THR A 243 20.06 -6.25 -5.72
C THR A 243 21.39 -5.57 -5.41
N GLY A 244 22.13 -6.05 -4.41
CA GLY A 244 23.44 -5.50 -4.06
C GLY A 244 23.43 -4.20 -3.25
N GLY A 245 22.29 -3.81 -2.70
CA GLY A 245 22.15 -2.50 -2.06
C GLY A 245 23.10 -2.26 -0.90
N PHE A 246 23.34 -3.25 -0.04
CA PHE A 246 24.31 -3.14 1.04
C PHE A 246 25.75 -3.17 0.54
N ALA A 247 26.05 -4.02 -0.46
CA ALA A 247 27.37 -4.07 -1.09
C ALA A 247 27.74 -2.74 -1.76
N LEU A 248 26.78 -2.10 -2.47
CA LEU A 248 26.99 -0.78 -3.08
C LEU A 248 27.23 0.30 -2.03
N ALA A 249 26.45 0.30 -0.94
CA ALA A 249 26.65 1.26 0.15
C ALA A 249 27.99 1.06 0.86
N ALA A 250 28.40 -0.19 1.10
CA ALA A 250 29.70 -0.50 1.67
C ALA A 250 30.85 -0.05 0.77
N ALA A 251 30.79 -0.32 -0.54
CA ALA A 251 31.81 0.10 -1.50
C ALA A 251 31.90 1.64 -1.66
N ALA A 252 30.81 2.36 -1.43
CA ALA A 252 30.80 3.82 -1.47
C ALA A 252 31.33 4.44 -0.16
N GLY A 253 31.34 3.69 0.93
CA GLY A 253 31.86 4.13 2.22
C GLY A 253 33.36 4.00 2.39
N GLY A 254 34.03 3.30 1.47
CA GLY A 254 35.48 3.05 1.46
C GLY A 254 35.80 1.57 1.21
#